data_3fbc34e8d03f778572d48e5e97360843
#
_entry.id   3fbc34e8d03f778572d48e5e97360843
#
_cell.length_a   1.000
_cell.length_b   1.000
_cell.length_c   1.000
_cell.angle_alpha   90.00
_cell.angle_beta   90.00
_cell.angle_gamma   90.00
#
_symmetry.space_group_name_H-M   'P 1'
#
loop_
_entity.id
_entity.type
_entity.pdbx_description
1 polymer ?
#
loop_
_entity_poly.entity_id
_entity_poly.type
_entity_poly.pdbx_seq_one_letter_code
_entity_poly.pdbx_strand_id
1 'polypeptide(L)'
;MIKKTINKFLHDSLPNLHIAVIGDLMVDRYVFGNVSRISPEAPVPVNRVSSVKEVLGGAGNVVSNLANLDCHVYLGAVAGVDDHGRVLDNLLAADGIDTSGLIHDESRLTITKMRILGDRQQMMRLDFETITPITFAEEEQLISWLEGLCQRGLQGIVISDYGKGVCTPTLLQHVFKLANAYQVQTIVDPKGADWSKYDGATCITPNVKELGESLGRVIPNDDTSVIEAAKEVLNKVNIKYIIGTRSAKGITVVAKDGRTWHNPATQQDVFDVSGAGDTVVAMMISCLVSGLSMRLALHIANSAAGIVVSKVGTYPIHRQELIDLWRSVRQLTTSSPLYTKEEMKVLIDKWQSMGETVVFTNGCFDILHRGHITYLQEAAQLGGHLIIGLNSDASVRRLKGETRPIVSEEDRAVLLSALQCVDGVVLFEEDTPAELLAYLRPNILVKGGDYKKEDIVGRESVDEVEVLSFKEGYSTSNIVKKIVTMAKKGKL
;
A
#
# COMPACT_ATOMS: atom_id res chain seq x y z
N MET A 1 5.39 -8.34 -14.04
CA MET A 1 5.63 -9.25 -12.89
C MET A 1 4.91 -8.77 -11.65
N ILE A 2 5.07 -7.52 -11.20
CA ILE A 2 4.45 -6.95 -9.98
C ILE A 2 2.92 -7.00 -10.02
N LYS A 3 2.26 -6.61 -11.13
CA LYS A 3 0.79 -6.73 -11.30
C LYS A 3 0.28 -8.16 -11.05
N LYS A 4 1.00 -9.18 -11.53
CA LYS A 4 0.64 -10.60 -11.28
C LYS A 4 0.81 -10.96 -9.80
N THR A 5 1.84 -10.44 -9.17
CA THR A 5 2.11 -10.64 -7.73
C THR A 5 1.04 -9.99 -6.87
N ILE A 6 0.64 -8.74 -7.15
CA ILE A 6 -0.44 -8.04 -6.43
C ILE A 6 -1.78 -8.74 -6.64
N ASN A 7 -2.13 -9.11 -7.88
CA ASN A 7 -3.36 -9.84 -8.13
C ASN A 7 -3.38 -11.18 -7.38
N LYS A 8 -2.27 -11.93 -7.41
CA LYS A 8 -2.15 -13.16 -6.62
C LYS A 8 -2.31 -12.90 -5.12
N PHE A 9 -1.68 -11.83 -4.61
CA PHE A 9 -1.82 -11.45 -3.22
C PHE A 9 -3.27 -11.13 -2.84
N LEU A 10 -3.93 -10.25 -3.60
CA LEU A 10 -5.30 -9.81 -3.32
C LEU A 10 -6.35 -10.92 -3.51
N HIS A 11 -6.19 -11.82 -4.48
CA HIS A 11 -7.21 -12.82 -4.80
C HIS A 11 -6.93 -14.21 -4.22
N ASP A 12 -5.64 -14.59 -4.15
CA ASP A 12 -5.29 -15.97 -3.77
C ASP A 12 -4.66 -16.03 -2.37
N SER A 13 -3.80 -15.04 -1.98
CA SER A 13 -3.09 -15.12 -0.70
C SER A 13 -3.98 -14.68 0.46
N LEU A 14 -4.53 -13.45 0.43
CA LEU A 14 -5.29 -12.88 1.55
C LEU A 14 -6.37 -13.83 2.11
N PRO A 15 -7.23 -14.48 1.29
CA PRO A 15 -8.28 -15.37 1.82
C PRO A 15 -7.77 -16.67 2.47
N ASN A 16 -6.48 -16.96 2.33
CA ASN A 16 -5.86 -18.16 2.88
C ASN A 16 -4.87 -17.85 4.01
N LEU A 17 -4.82 -16.60 4.48
CA LEU A 17 -3.96 -16.22 5.59
C LEU A 17 -4.63 -16.52 6.93
N HIS A 18 -3.87 -17.16 7.83
CA HIS A 18 -4.25 -17.40 9.21
C HIS A 18 -3.41 -16.51 10.12
N ILE A 19 -4.04 -15.52 10.75
CA ILE A 19 -3.36 -14.48 11.54
C ILE A 19 -4.00 -14.38 12.92
N ALA A 20 -3.20 -14.48 13.97
CA ALA A 20 -3.62 -14.20 15.33
C ALA A 20 -3.31 -12.74 15.69
N VAL A 21 -4.23 -12.11 16.42
CA VAL A 21 -4.04 -10.80 17.03
C VAL A 21 -4.14 -10.95 18.54
N ILE A 22 -3.12 -10.52 19.26
CA ILE A 22 -3.10 -10.50 20.72
C ILE A 22 -2.95 -9.05 21.16
N GLY A 23 -3.78 -8.58 22.09
CA GLY A 23 -3.64 -7.22 22.59
C GLY A 23 -4.85 -6.65 23.31
N ASP A 24 -4.80 -5.35 23.50
CA ASP A 24 -5.79 -4.59 24.25
C ASP A 24 -7.02 -4.32 23.39
N LEU A 25 -8.09 -5.07 23.62
CA LEU A 25 -9.37 -4.97 22.92
C LEU A 25 -10.22 -3.85 23.54
N MET A 26 -10.89 -3.05 22.73
CA MET A 26 -11.72 -1.95 23.20
C MET A 26 -12.88 -1.60 22.28
N VAL A 27 -13.89 -0.90 22.83
CA VAL A 27 -14.96 -0.25 22.07
C VAL A 27 -14.63 1.22 21.85
N ASP A 28 -14.64 1.69 20.62
CA ASP A 28 -14.71 3.10 20.28
C ASP A 28 -16.19 3.48 20.06
N ARG A 29 -16.73 4.29 20.99
CA ARG A 29 -18.14 4.72 20.98
C ARG A 29 -18.25 6.19 20.65
N TYR A 30 -18.95 6.53 19.59
CA TYR A 30 -19.19 7.88 19.14
C TYR A 30 -20.63 8.26 19.40
N VAL A 31 -20.85 9.29 20.24
CA VAL A 31 -22.16 9.83 20.57
C VAL A 31 -22.33 11.15 19.84
N PHE A 32 -23.10 11.13 18.76
CA PHE A 32 -23.37 12.33 17.96
C PHE A 32 -24.60 13.05 18.48
N GLY A 33 -24.56 14.38 18.49
CA GLY A 33 -25.69 15.19 18.89
C GLY A 33 -25.52 16.66 18.50
N ASN A 34 -26.53 17.46 18.87
CA ASN A 34 -26.57 18.89 18.62
C ASN A 34 -26.58 19.64 19.94
N VAL A 35 -25.80 20.72 20.01
CA VAL A 35 -25.70 21.60 21.19
C VAL A 35 -26.45 22.89 20.93
N SER A 36 -27.64 23.03 21.51
CA SER A 36 -28.49 24.19 21.29
C SER A 36 -28.71 25.05 22.54
N ARG A 37 -28.28 24.58 23.71
CA ARG A 37 -28.49 25.28 24.99
C ARG A 37 -27.44 24.94 26.02
N ILE A 38 -27.27 25.80 27.02
CA ILE A 38 -26.54 25.58 28.25
C ILE A 38 -27.47 24.98 29.29
N SER A 39 -26.97 24.06 30.14
CA SER A 39 -27.74 23.46 31.22
C SER A 39 -28.16 24.55 32.23
N PRO A 40 -29.40 24.52 32.74
CA PRO A 40 -29.80 25.36 33.85
C PRO A 40 -29.15 24.96 35.19
N GLU A 41 -28.59 23.76 35.29
CA GLU A 41 -28.00 23.21 36.52
C GLU A 41 -26.53 23.56 36.70
N ALA A 42 -25.82 23.79 35.57
CA ALA A 42 -24.39 24.13 35.56
C ALA A 42 -24.01 24.80 34.21
N PRO A 43 -22.91 25.57 34.11
CA PRO A 43 -22.50 26.25 32.89
C PRO A 43 -21.85 25.26 31.88
N VAL A 44 -22.57 24.19 31.55
CA VAL A 44 -22.14 23.14 30.61
C VAL A 44 -23.12 23.01 29.45
N PRO A 45 -22.65 22.74 28.23
CA PRO A 45 -23.50 22.54 27.08
C PRO A 45 -24.34 21.25 27.23
N VAL A 46 -25.60 21.32 26.78
CA VAL A 46 -26.48 20.16 26.70
C VAL A 46 -26.39 19.59 25.28
N ASN A 47 -25.80 18.41 25.16
CA ASN A 47 -25.75 17.69 23.89
C ASN A 47 -27.01 16.81 23.75
N ARG A 48 -27.87 17.14 22.77
CA ARG A 48 -29.03 16.34 22.44
C ARG A 48 -28.62 15.26 21.47
N VAL A 49 -28.50 14.01 21.96
CA VAL A 49 -28.04 12.86 21.22
C VAL A 49 -28.99 12.54 20.06
N SER A 50 -28.45 12.44 18.86
CA SER A 50 -29.13 12.06 17.62
C SER A 50 -28.83 10.64 17.19
N SER A 51 -27.60 10.15 17.40
CA SER A 51 -27.19 8.78 17.07
C SER A 51 -25.99 8.35 17.90
N VAL A 52 -25.82 7.04 18.02
CA VAL A 52 -24.65 6.41 18.63
C VAL A 52 -24.06 5.44 17.62
N LYS A 53 -22.73 5.48 17.44
CA LYS A 53 -21.99 4.53 16.61
C LYS A 53 -20.96 3.84 17.50
N GLU A 54 -20.90 2.52 17.42
CA GLU A 54 -19.92 1.69 18.13
C GLU A 54 -19.09 0.93 17.09
N VAL A 55 -17.78 0.89 17.29
CA VAL A 55 -16.83 0.18 16.42
C VAL A 55 -15.75 -0.48 17.28
N LEU A 56 -15.11 -1.51 16.73
CA LEU A 56 -13.95 -2.15 17.33
C LEU A 56 -12.76 -1.17 17.34
N GLY A 57 -12.07 -1.06 18.47
CA GLY A 57 -10.87 -0.23 18.66
C GLY A 57 -9.70 -1.03 19.21
N GLY A 58 -8.50 -0.47 19.15
CA GLY A 58 -7.26 -1.16 19.54
C GLY A 58 -7.04 -2.45 18.77
N ALA A 59 -6.77 -3.55 19.47
CA ALA A 59 -6.64 -4.88 18.85
C ALA A 59 -7.87 -5.23 17.99
N GLY A 60 -9.07 -4.75 18.40
CA GLY A 60 -10.31 -4.92 17.66
C GLY A 60 -10.30 -4.27 16.27
N ASN A 61 -9.70 -3.10 16.12
CA ASN A 61 -9.57 -2.45 14.81
C ASN A 61 -8.62 -3.23 13.88
N VAL A 62 -7.55 -3.80 14.43
CA VAL A 62 -6.63 -4.65 13.65
C VAL A 62 -7.34 -5.91 13.16
N VAL A 63 -8.10 -6.62 14.03
CA VAL A 63 -8.85 -7.81 13.60
C VAL A 63 -9.92 -7.47 12.58
N SER A 64 -10.62 -6.33 12.73
CA SER A 64 -11.61 -5.87 11.76
C SER A 64 -10.98 -5.58 10.39
N ASN A 65 -9.81 -4.91 10.35
CA ASN A 65 -9.07 -4.71 9.11
C ASN A 65 -8.70 -6.05 8.43
N LEU A 66 -8.16 -7.01 9.20
CA LEU A 66 -7.77 -8.32 8.67
C LEU A 66 -8.98 -9.14 8.19
N ALA A 67 -10.09 -9.13 8.93
CA ALA A 67 -11.33 -9.82 8.55
C ALA A 67 -11.93 -9.24 7.27
N ASN A 68 -11.96 -7.90 7.12
CA ASN A 68 -12.43 -7.23 5.90
C ASN A 68 -11.47 -7.37 4.70
N LEU A 69 -10.24 -7.88 4.94
CA LEU A 69 -9.33 -8.35 3.90
C LEU A 69 -9.55 -9.83 3.55
N ASP A 70 -10.58 -10.47 4.11
CA ASP A 70 -10.96 -11.87 3.99
C ASP A 70 -9.91 -12.85 4.60
N CYS A 71 -9.06 -12.42 5.53
CA CYS A 71 -8.16 -13.30 6.27
C CYS A 71 -8.92 -14.12 7.32
N HIS A 72 -8.41 -15.30 7.67
CA HIS A 72 -8.82 -16.04 8.85
C HIS A 72 -8.18 -15.43 10.09
N VAL A 73 -8.99 -14.80 10.95
CA VAL A 73 -8.49 -14.00 12.08
C VAL A 73 -8.87 -14.64 13.40
N TYR A 74 -7.89 -14.76 14.29
CA TYR A 74 -8.01 -15.31 15.64
C TYR A 74 -7.68 -14.23 16.66
N LEU A 75 -8.56 -13.96 17.62
CA LEU A 75 -8.37 -12.91 18.63
C LEU A 75 -8.03 -13.50 19.98
N GLY A 76 -6.87 -13.12 20.55
CA GLY A 76 -6.47 -13.34 21.93
C GLY A 76 -6.53 -12.03 22.71
N ALA A 77 -7.49 -11.87 23.62
CA ALA A 77 -7.70 -10.65 24.39
C ALA A 77 -8.44 -10.95 25.70
N VAL A 78 -8.57 -9.92 26.55
CA VAL A 78 -9.38 -9.98 27.76
C VAL A 78 -10.39 -8.84 27.75
N ALA A 79 -11.66 -9.16 28.01
CA ALA A 79 -12.77 -8.21 28.10
C ALA A 79 -13.51 -8.38 29.45
N GLY A 80 -14.22 -7.34 29.88
CA GLY A 80 -15.06 -7.40 31.07
C GLY A 80 -16.40 -8.13 30.82
N VAL A 81 -17.04 -8.57 31.88
CA VAL A 81 -18.42 -9.11 31.86
C VAL A 81 -19.40 -7.96 32.16
N ASP A 82 -19.58 -7.07 31.20
CA ASP A 82 -20.43 -5.89 31.32
C ASP A 82 -21.18 -5.59 30.00
N ASP A 83 -21.95 -4.50 29.96
CA ASP A 83 -22.72 -4.11 28.77
C ASP A 83 -21.83 -3.83 27.57
N HIS A 84 -20.64 -3.26 27.78
CA HIS A 84 -19.68 -2.99 26.73
C HIS A 84 -19.01 -4.28 26.21
N GLY A 85 -18.80 -5.28 27.10
CA GLY A 85 -18.36 -6.61 26.70
C GLY A 85 -19.33 -7.28 25.72
N ARG A 86 -20.64 -7.18 26.00
CA ARG A 86 -21.67 -7.67 25.07
C ARG A 86 -21.66 -6.94 23.72
N VAL A 87 -21.36 -5.64 23.73
CA VAL A 87 -21.19 -4.88 22.48
C VAL A 87 -19.99 -5.41 21.69
N LEU A 88 -18.87 -5.68 22.36
CA LEU A 88 -17.67 -6.29 21.71
C LEU A 88 -18.01 -7.63 21.08
N ASP A 89 -18.66 -8.53 21.81
CA ASP A 89 -19.04 -9.86 21.31
C ASP A 89 -19.88 -9.76 20.03
N ASN A 90 -20.87 -8.85 20.01
CA ASN A 90 -21.70 -8.62 18.84
C ASN A 90 -20.91 -8.08 17.63
N LEU A 91 -20.01 -7.13 17.86
CA LEU A 91 -19.17 -6.55 16.79
C LEU A 91 -18.20 -7.60 16.22
N LEU A 92 -17.55 -8.39 17.08
CA LEU A 92 -16.64 -9.47 16.68
C LEU A 92 -17.37 -10.56 15.89
N ALA A 93 -18.57 -10.93 16.33
CA ALA A 93 -19.40 -11.91 15.62
C ALA A 93 -19.85 -11.39 14.24
N ALA A 94 -20.18 -10.10 14.13
CA ALA A 94 -20.57 -9.49 12.86
C ALA A 94 -19.43 -9.52 11.81
N ASP A 95 -18.17 -9.37 12.24
CA ASP A 95 -16.98 -9.45 11.40
C ASP A 95 -16.49 -10.91 11.20
N GLY A 96 -17.15 -11.92 11.78
CA GLY A 96 -16.79 -13.34 11.62
C GLY A 96 -15.44 -13.72 12.24
N ILE A 97 -15.02 -13.02 13.30
CA ILE A 97 -13.73 -13.22 13.96
C ILE A 97 -13.81 -14.44 14.90
N ASP A 98 -12.77 -15.28 14.88
CA ASP A 98 -12.64 -16.38 15.85
C ASP A 98 -12.23 -15.81 17.21
N THR A 99 -13.14 -15.92 18.17
CA THR A 99 -13.00 -15.42 19.53
C THR A 99 -12.61 -16.52 20.54
N SER A 100 -12.10 -17.66 20.09
CA SER A 100 -11.72 -18.77 20.98
C SER A 100 -10.59 -18.42 21.97
N GLY A 101 -9.85 -17.33 21.72
CA GLY A 101 -8.86 -16.77 22.65
C GLY A 101 -9.34 -15.54 23.42
N LEU A 102 -10.62 -15.18 23.35
CA LEU A 102 -11.19 -14.09 24.13
C LEU A 102 -11.58 -14.59 25.53
N ILE A 103 -10.99 -13.98 26.55
CA ILE A 103 -11.27 -14.28 27.96
C ILE A 103 -12.19 -13.19 28.51
N HIS A 104 -13.24 -13.62 29.22
CA HIS A 104 -14.13 -12.72 29.94
C HIS A 104 -13.77 -12.74 31.43
N ASP A 105 -13.44 -11.58 32.00
CA ASP A 105 -13.01 -11.38 33.38
C ASP A 105 -14.01 -10.45 34.10
N GLU A 106 -14.70 -10.99 35.12
CA GLU A 106 -15.69 -10.24 35.96
C GLU A 106 -15.03 -9.11 36.76
N SER A 107 -13.73 -9.16 37.01
CA SER A 107 -13.02 -8.17 37.81
C SER A 107 -12.58 -6.94 37.00
N ARG A 108 -12.75 -6.94 35.67
CA ARG A 108 -12.30 -5.88 34.75
C ARG A 108 -13.48 -5.16 34.12
N LEU A 109 -13.29 -3.89 33.83
CA LEU A 109 -14.16 -3.15 32.93
C LEU A 109 -13.74 -3.38 31.49
N THR A 110 -14.69 -3.60 30.60
CA THR A 110 -14.44 -3.58 29.16
C THR A 110 -13.96 -2.19 28.75
N ILE A 111 -12.79 -2.12 28.14
CA ILE A 111 -12.20 -0.85 27.72
C ILE A 111 -13.11 -0.18 26.71
N THR A 112 -13.57 1.03 27.03
CA THR A 112 -14.45 1.81 26.15
C THR A 112 -13.99 3.25 26.10
N LYS A 113 -13.76 3.75 24.89
CA LYS A 113 -13.45 5.16 24.62
C LYS A 113 -14.67 5.83 24.01
N MET A 114 -15.45 6.52 24.84
CA MET A 114 -16.65 7.23 24.42
C MET A 114 -16.31 8.67 24.05
N ARG A 115 -16.54 9.04 22.79
CA ARG A 115 -16.37 10.40 22.26
C ARG A 115 -17.73 11.05 22.08
N ILE A 116 -17.94 12.17 22.75
CA ILE A 116 -19.16 12.97 22.64
C ILE A 116 -18.90 14.08 21.63
N LEU A 117 -19.66 14.07 20.53
CA LEU A 117 -19.58 15.03 19.44
C LEU A 117 -20.85 15.87 19.40
N GLY A 118 -20.66 17.21 19.45
CA GLY A 118 -21.72 18.21 19.23
C GLY A 118 -21.42 19.00 17.97
N ASP A 119 -22.35 19.07 17.03
CA ASP A 119 -22.23 19.84 15.79
C ASP A 119 -20.88 19.64 15.02
N ARG A 120 -20.41 18.40 14.92
CA ARG A 120 -19.14 17.96 14.32
C ARG A 120 -17.86 18.24 15.12
N GLN A 121 -17.95 18.79 16.33
CA GLN A 121 -16.80 19.01 17.21
C GLN A 121 -16.79 18.02 18.36
N GLN A 122 -15.63 17.42 18.66
CA GLN A 122 -15.49 16.60 19.86
C GLN A 122 -15.49 17.51 21.11
N MET A 123 -16.47 17.30 21.97
CA MET A 123 -16.69 18.06 23.20
C MET A 123 -16.00 17.41 24.41
N MET A 124 -16.06 16.08 24.49
CA MET A 124 -15.54 15.32 25.61
C MET A 124 -15.18 13.90 25.18
N ARG A 125 -14.23 13.29 25.89
CA ARG A 125 -13.98 11.84 25.83
C ARG A 125 -14.06 11.26 27.23
N LEU A 126 -14.81 10.18 27.36
CA LEU A 126 -14.93 9.38 28.58
C LEU A 126 -14.23 8.05 28.33
N ASP A 127 -13.28 7.69 29.18
CA ASP A 127 -12.53 6.43 29.08
C ASP A 127 -12.95 5.53 30.26
N PHE A 128 -13.58 4.38 29.94
CA PHE A 128 -13.90 3.32 30.86
C PHE A 128 -12.82 2.26 30.70
N GLU A 129 -12.00 2.03 31.72
CA GLU A 129 -10.87 1.11 31.58
C GLU A 129 -10.33 0.64 32.93
N THR A 130 -9.80 -0.58 32.94
CA THR A 130 -8.99 -1.15 34.00
C THR A 130 -7.58 -1.38 33.41
N ILE A 131 -6.55 -0.77 33.99
CA ILE A 131 -5.18 -0.78 33.44
C ILE A 131 -4.28 -1.79 34.22
N THR A 132 -4.85 -2.77 34.85
CA THR A 132 -4.08 -3.81 35.55
C THR A 132 -3.59 -4.88 34.57
N PRO A 133 -2.36 -5.42 34.76
CA PRO A 133 -1.93 -6.58 34.00
C PRO A 133 -2.93 -7.74 34.14
N ILE A 134 -3.00 -8.56 33.11
CA ILE A 134 -3.76 -9.82 33.16
C ILE A 134 -3.11 -10.77 34.18
N THR A 135 -3.91 -11.70 34.71
CA THR A 135 -3.45 -12.67 35.68
C THR A 135 -2.58 -13.76 35.04
N PHE A 136 -1.78 -14.45 35.82
CA PHE A 136 -0.99 -15.59 35.35
C PHE A 136 -1.85 -16.69 34.71
N ALA A 137 -3.04 -16.94 35.23
CA ALA A 137 -3.96 -17.92 34.66
C ALA A 137 -4.46 -17.51 33.27
N GLU A 138 -4.74 -16.22 33.06
CA GLU A 138 -5.12 -15.68 31.75
C GLU A 138 -3.94 -15.72 30.76
N GLU A 139 -2.71 -15.42 31.23
CA GLU A 139 -1.50 -15.58 30.40
C GLU A 139 -1.35 -17.04 29.93
N GLU A 140 -1.47 -18.01 30.83
CA GLU A 140 -1.38 -19.44 30.46
C GLU A 140 -2.47 -19.88 29.48
N GLN A 141 -3.69 -19.38 29.63
CA GLN A 141 -4.78 -19.65 28.67
C GLN A 141 -4.45 -19.11 27.29
N LEU A 142 -3.98 -17.85 27.19
CA LEU A 142 -3.60 -17.24 25.92
C LEU A 142 -2.39 -17.95 25.28
N ILE A 143 -1.40 -18.35 26.07
CA ILE A 143 -0.22 -19.10 25.59
C ILE A 143 -0.64 -20.45 25.02
N SER A 144 -1.48 -21.20 25.77
CA SER A 144 -1.94 -22.52 25.35
C SER A 144 -2.82 -22.45 24.10
N TRP A 145 -3.69 -21.46 24.02
CA TRP A 145 -4.50 -21.16 22.83
C TRP A 145 -3.62 -20.84 21.61
N LEU A 146 -2.60 -19.97 21.78
CA LEU A 146 -1.69 -19.60 20.69
C LEU A 146 -0.86 -20.77 20.20
N GLU A 147 -0.36 -21.61 21.12
CA GLU A 147 0.39 -22.83 20.78
C GLU A 147 -0.47 -23.77 19.92
N GLY A 148 -1.73 -23.97 20.28
CA GLY A 148 -2.67 -24.75 19.49
C GLY A 148 -2.89 -24.18 18.07
N LEU A 149 -2.88 -22.84 17.90
CA LEU A 149 -2.93 -22.20 16.59
C LEU A 149 -1.63 -22.42 15.79
N CYS A 150 -0.47 -22.25 16.42
CA CYS A 150 0.83 -22.50 15.79
C CYS A 150 0.94 -23.94 15.25
N GLN A 151 0.48 -24.94 16.02
CA GLN A 151 0.43 -26.34 15.60
C GLN A 151 -0.48 -26.59 14.39
N ARG A 152 -1.51 -25.74 14.21
CA ARG A 152 -2.43 -25.79 13.06
C ARG A 152 -1.98 -24.96 11.85
N GLY A 153 -0.78 -24.40 11.88
CA GLY A 153 -0.21 -23.68 10.73
C GLY A 153 -0.49 -22.17 10.71
N LEU A 154 -0.59 -21.52 11.89
CA LEU A 154 -0.64 -20.07 11.99
C LEU A 154 0.54 -19.43 11.25
N GLN A 155 0.30 -18.38 10.49
CA GLN A 155 1.32 -17.75 9.63
C GLN A 155 1.83 -16.42 10.19
N GLY A 156 0.97 -15.66 10.90
CA GLY A 156 1.30 -14.36 11.44
C GLY A 156 0.70 -14.10 12.81
N ILE A 157 1.41 -13.32 13.63
CA ILE A 157 0.94 -12.84 14.92
C ILE A 157 1.09 -11.32 14.95
N VAL A 158 0.02 -10.64 15.30
CA VAL A 158 0.02 -9.20 15.59
C VAL A 158 -0.07 -9.00 17.09
N ILE A 159 0.80 -8.18 17.66
CA ILE A 159 0.70 -7.66 19.01
C ILE A 159 0.23 -6.22 18.94
N SER A 160 -0.97 -5.93 19.45
CA SER A 160 -1.56 -4.60 19.51
C SER A 160 -1.55 -4.11 20.96
N ASP A 161 -0.48 -3.41 21.32
CA ASP A 161 -0.24 -2.94 22.69
C ASP A 161 -0.71 -1.49 22.85
N TYR A 162 -1.71 -1.28 23.71
CA TYR A 162 -2.19 0.04 24.10
C TYR A 162 -1.89 0.36 25.57
N GLY A 163 -1.10 -0.49 26.23
CA GLY A 163 -0.71 -0.34 27.64
C GLY A 163 -1.89 -0.55 28.60
N LYS A 164 -2.84 -1.43 28.25
CA LYS A 164 -4.04 -1.70 29.06
C LYS A 164 -3.98 -3.04 29.80
N GLY A 165 -2.84 -3.72 29.74
CA GLY A 165 -2.50 -4.82 30.63
C GLY A 165 -2.50 -6.21 29.99
N VAL A 166 -2.94 -6.39 28.74
CA VAL A 166 -2.84 -7.70 28.06
C VAL A 166 -1.40 -8.02 27.66
N CYS A 167 -0.68 -7.04 27.14
CA CYS A 167 0.70 -7.24 26.64
C CYS A 167 1.74 -7.21 27.76
N THR A 168 1.68 -8.19 28.67
CA THR A 168 2.68 -8.33 29.75
C THR A 168 4.01 -8.81 29.19
N PRO A 169 5.15 -8.50 29.84
CA PRO A 169 6.46 -9.01 29.42
C PRO A 169 6.51 -10.54 29.39
N THR A 170 5.88 -11.22 30.35
CA THR A 170 5.83 -12.69 30.45
C THR A 170 5.10 -13.30 29.25
N LEU A 171 3.89 -12.82 28.97
CA LEU A 171 3.10 -13.27 27.80
C LEU A 171 3.90 -13.06 26.52
N LEU A 172 4.45 -11.86 26.29
CA LEU A 172 5.16 -11.53 25.05
C LEU A 172 6.41 -12.37 24.83
N GLN A 173 7.19 -12.65 25.88
CA GLN A 173 8.34 -13.55 25.77
C GLN A 173 7.92 -14.96 25.31
N HIS A 174 6.80 -15.49 25.82
CA HIS A 174 6.27 -16.79 25.36
C HIS A 174 5.78 -16.72 23.92
N VAL A 175 5.06 -15.65 23.54
CA VAL A 175 4.61 -15.44 22.17
C VAL A 175 5.79 -15.44 21.18
N PHE A 176 6.85 -14.68 21.46
CA PHE A 176 8.02 -14.64 20.56
C PHE A 176 8.81 -15.95 20.55
N LYS A 177 8.85 -16.67 21.66
CA LYS A 177 9.46 -18.01 21.72
C LYS A 177 8.68 -19.00 20.85
N LEU A 178 7.35 -19.03 20.93
CA LEU A 178 6.48 -19.85 20.08
C LEU A 178 6.63 -19.43 18.61
N ALA A 179 6.56 -18.14 18.31
CA ALA A 179 6.71 -17.62 16.94
C ALA A 179 8.06 -18.08 16.32
N ASN A 180 9.17 -18.02 17.07
CA ASN A 180 10.46 -18.51 16.61
C ASN A 180 10.47 -20.03 16.38
N ALA A 181 9.90 -20.81 17.30
CA ALA A 181 9.86 -22.27 17.20
C ALA A 181 9.08 -22.75 15.98
N TYR A 182 7.96 -22.08 15.66
CA TYR A 182 7.08 -22.43 14.53
C TYR A 182 7.33 -21.57 13.27
N GLN A 183 8.32 -20.68 13.30
CA GLN A 183 8.68 -19.77 12.18
C GLN A 183 7.56 -18.82 11.76
N VAL A 184 6.72 -18.41 12.70
CA VAL A 184 5.61 -17.45 12.48
C VAL A 184 6.16 -16.03 12.50
N GLN A 185 5.73 -15.21 11.55
CA GLN A 185 6.10 -13.78 11.49
C GLN A 185 5.34 -13.00 12.55
N THR A 186 6.02 -12.06 13.22
CA THR A 186 5.39 -11.22 14.24
C THR A 186 5.51 -9.74 13.91
N ILE A 187 4.45 -8.97 14.16
CA ILE A 187 4.46 -7.52 14.08
C ILE A 187 3.87 -6.94 15.37
N VAL A 188 4.50 -5.90 15.89
CA VAL A 188 4.09 -5.25 17.14
C VAL A 188 3.75 -3.80 16.87
N ASP A 189 2.54 -3.38 17.25
CA ASP A 189 2.21 -1.97 17.43
C ASP A 189 2.55 -1.59 18.87
N PRO A 190 3.64 -0.80 19.09
CA PRO A 190 4.25 -0.69 20.41
C PRO A 190 3.62 0.40 21.28
N LYS A 191 3.72 0.23 22.62
CA LYS A 191 3.36 1.25 23.58
C LYS A 191 4.37 1.38 24.71
N GLY A 192 4.55 2.64 25.19
CA GLY A 192 5.47 2.96 26.27
C GLY A 192 6.92 3.15 25.83
N ALA A 193 7.79 3.43 26.78
CA ALA A 193 9.20 3.72 26.52
C ALA A 193 10.09 2.46 26.53
N ASP A 194 9.71 1.44 27.28
CA ASP A 194 10.50 0.20 27.41
C ASP A 194 10.04 -0.82 26.34
N TRP A 195 10.88 -0.98 25.33
CA TRP A 195 10.66 -1.96 24.26
C TRP A 195 11.44 -3.25 24.44
N SER A 196 12.12 -3.45 25.56
CA SER A 196 12.80 -4.72 25.88
C SER A 196 11.83 -5.89 25.90
N LYS A 197 10.56 -5.65 26.26
CA LYS A 197 9.48 -6.64 26.23
C LYS A 197 9.13 -7.16 24.83
N TYR A 198 9.55 -6.47 23.75
CA TYR A 198 9.34 -6.86 22.36
C TYR A 198 10.55 -7.57 21.74
N ASP A 199 11.55 -7.92 22.55
CA ASP A 199 12.74 -8.62 22.08
C ASP A 199 12.39 -9.96 21.42
N GLY A 200 12.87 -10.18 20.22
CA GLY A 200 12.52 -11.35 19.40
C GLY A 200 11.38 -11.15 18.39
N ALA A 201 10.71 -9.99 18.37
CA ALA A 201 9.72 -9.66 17.34
C ALA A 201 10.37 -9.56 15.94
N THR A 202 9.59 -9.86 14.89
CA THR A 202 10.06 -9.62 13.52
C THR A 202 10.07 -8.13 13.20
N CYS A 203 8.95 -7.44 13.46
CA CYS A 203 8.79 -6.02 13.17
C CYS A 203 8.14 -5.28 14.33
N ILE A 204 8.47 -3.97 14.47
CA ILE A 204 7.74 -3.03 15.31
C ILE A 204 7.30 -1.82 14.45
N THR A 205 6.08 -1.29 14.70
CA THR A 205 5.45 -0.23 13.90
C THR A 205 5.24 1.08 14.66
N PRO A 206 6.28 1.72 15.22
CA PRO A 206 6.10 2.94 15.96
C PRO A 206 5.74 4.12 15.05
N ASN A 207 5.00 5.09 15.61
CA ASN A 207 5.03 6.44 15.08
C ASN A 207 6.28 7.20 15.57
N VAL A 208 6.53 8.39 14.99
CA VAL A 208 7.73 9.18 15.32
C VAL A 208 7.78 9.58 16.80
N LYS A 209 6.62 9.82 17.43
CA LYS A 209 6.53 10.16 18.84
C LYS A 209 6.90 8.95 19.72
N GLU A 210 6.35 7.79 19.44
CA GLU A 210 6.66 6.54 20.16
C GLU A 210 8.14 6.15 20.00
N LEU A 211 8.69 6.33 18.78
CA LEU A 211 10.12 6.15 18.55
C LEU A 211 10.97 7.10 19.44
N GLY A 212 10.53 8.35 19.60
CA GLY A 212 11.17 9.30 20.49
C GLY A 212 11.03 8.93 21.97
N GLU A 213 9.84 8.47 22.39
CA GLU A 213 9.58 8.03 23.77
C GLU A 213 10.48 6.84 24.15
N SER A 214 10.72 5.88 23.25
CA SER A 214 11.63 4.73 23.51
C SER A 214 13.10 5.14 23.67
N LEU A 215 13.47 6.29 23.13
CA LEU A 215 14.83 6.85 23.26
C LEU A 215 14.94 7.98 24.30
N GLY A 216 13.84 8.33 24.95
CA GLY A 216 13.79 9.43 25.95
C GLY A 216 14.05 10.81 25.36
N ARG A 217 13.78 11.04 24.08
CA ARG A 217 13.99 12.31 23.39
C ARG A 217 12.97 12.57 22.28
N VAL A 218 12.81 13.83 21.89
CA VAL A 218 12.00 14.22 20.73
C VAL A 218 12.80 13.96 19.45
N ILE A 219 12.19 13.29 18.48
CA ILE A 219 12.79 13.01 17.16
C ILE A 219 12.17 13.94 16.14
N PRO A 220 12.96 14.75 15.39
CA PRO A 220 12.46 15.46 14.23
C PRO A 220 11.90 14.51 13.17
N ASN A 221 10.77 14.89 12.55
CA ASN A 221 10.18 14.04 11.51
C ASN A 221 10.83 14.32 10.13
N ASP A 222 12.14 14.24 10.02
CA ASP A 222 12.91 14.20 8.77
C ASP A 222 13.50 12.79 8.55
N ASP A 223 13.98 12.52 7.33
CA ASP A 223 14.42 11.18 6.95
C ASP A 223 15.65 10.74 7.74
N THR A 224 16.61 11.61 7.89
CA THR A 224 17.87 11.31 8.58
C THR A 224 17.63 11.01 10.06
N SER A 225 16.91 11.90 10.75
CA SER A 225 16.63 11.77 12.20
C SER A 225 15.83 10.51 12.52
N VAL A 226 14.84 10.16 11.69
CA VAL A 226 14.01 8.94 11.88
C VAL A 226 14.82 7.69 11.61
N ILE A 227 15.67 7.66 10.57
CA ILE A 227 16.51 6.51 10.25
C ILE A 227 17.56 6.27 11.35
N GLU A 228 18.20 7.33 11.84
CA GLU A 228 19.19 7.23 12.92
C GLU A 228 18.56 6.73 14.23
N ALA A 229 17.39 7.27 14.60
CA ALA A 229 16.65 6.81 15.77
C ALA A 229 16.23 5.35 15.65
N ALA A 230 15.73 4.93 14.50
CA ALA A 230 15.39 3.53 14.26
C ALA A 230 16.62 2.59 14.37
N LYS A 231 17.78 3.00 13.83
CA LYS A 231 19.02 2.24 13.98
C LYS A 231 19.46 2.12 15.44
N GLU A 232 19.31 3.20 16.23
CA GLU A 232 19.63 3.17 17.66
C GLU A 232 18.75 2.14 18.41
N VAL A 233 17.45 2.09 18.11
CA VAL A 233 16.55 1.08 18.69
C VAL A 233 16.92 -0.32 18.25
N LEU A 234 17.20 -0.55 16.96
CA LEU A 234 17.61 -1.86 16.43
C LEU A 234 18.91 -2.40 17.07
N ASN A 235 19.76 -1.51 17.60
CA ASN A 235 20.95 -1.91 18.35
C ASN A 235 20.64 -2.29 19.80
N LYS A 236 19.53 -1.79 20.37
CA LYS A 236 19.12 -2.05 21.76
C LYS A 236 18.23 -3.28 21.91
N VAL A 237 17.38 -3.54 20.88
CA VAL A 237 16.38 -4.62 20.89
C VAL A 237 16.61 -5.55 19.70
N ASN A 238 16.42 -6.86 19.91
CA ASN A 238 16.64 -7.86 18.87
C ASN A 238 15.42 -8.00 17.95
N ILE A 239 15.27 -7.04 17.04
CA ILE A 239 14.18 -6.95 16.07
C ILE A 239 14.77 -6.92 14.67
N LYS A 240 14.06 -7.41 13.65
CA LYS A 240 14.56 -7.39 12.27
C LYS A 240 14.28 -6.05 11.56
N TYR A 241 13.11 -5.43 11.82
CA TYR A 241 12.66 -4.21 11.13
C TYR A 241 11.96 -3.25 12.08
N ILE A 242 12.26 -1.95 11.92
CA ILE A 242 11.41 -0.85 12.42
C ILE A 242 10.65 -0.27 11.24
N ILE A 243 9.32 -0.19 11.35
CA ILE A 243 8.41 0.36 10.35
C ILE A 243 7.84 1.66 10.91
N GLY A 244 8.56 2.76 10.72
CA GLY A 244 8.18 4.06 11.26
C GLY A 244 7.04 4.70 10.47
N THR A 245 5.88 4.90 11.12
CA THR A 245 4.76 5.66 10.54
C THR A 245 4.96 7.16 10.77
N ARG A 246 4.86 7.98 9.70
CA ARG A 246 5.30 9.39 9.71
C ARG A 246 4.21 10.37 9.29
N SER A 247 2.95 9.99 9.44
CA SER A 247 1.78 10.78 9.04
C SER A 247 1.88 11.22 7.58
N ALA A 248 1.78 12.52 7.29
CA ALA A 248 1.87 13.09 5.94
C ALA A 248 3.19 12.78 5.19
N LYS A 249 4.23 12.30 5.88
CA LYS A 249 5.49 11.87 5.26
C LYS A 249 5.53 10.38 4.89
N GLY A 250 4.44 9.64 5.13
CA GLY A 250 4.32 8.24 4.74
C GLY A 250 4.98 7.27 5.72
N ILE A 251 5.67 6.27 5.20
CA ILE A 251 6.25 5.18 6.00
C ILE A 251 7.73 5.00 5.66
N THR A 252 8.56 4.86 6.69
CA THR A 252 10.00 4.55 6.55
C THR A 252 10.30 3.24 7.25
N VAL A 253 10.96 2.30 6.55
CA VAL A 253 11.44 1.05 7.15
C VAL A 253 12.95 1.07 7.26
N VAL A 254 13.44 0.65 8.41
CA VAL A 254 14.87 0.43 8.67
C VAL A 254 15.07 -1.01 9.09
N ALA A 255 15.93 -1.73 8.38
CA ALA A 255 16.29 -3.10 8.70
C ALA A 255 17.54 -3.16 9.56
N LYS A 256 17.69 -4.24 10.35
CA LYS A 256 18.87 -4.49 11.20
C LYS A 256 20.18 -4.60 10.41
N ASP A 257 20.10 -5.01 9.14
CA ASP A 257 21.25 -5.08 8.23
C ASP A 257 21.62 -3.72 7.57
N GLY A 258 20.95 -2.65 7.96
CA GLY A 258 21.19 -1.27 7.49
C GLY A 258 20.42 -0.86 6.25
N ARG A 259 19.69 -1.75 5.57
CA ARG A 259 18.83 -1.40 4.45
C ARG A 259 17.68 -0.50 4.91
N THR A 260 17.32 0.45 4.08
CA THR A 260 16.22 1.38 4.33
C THR A 260 15.29 1.47 3.13
N TRP A 261 14.01 1.65 3.39
CA TRP A 261 12.99 1.91 2.39
C TRP A 261 12.12 3.06 2.85
N HIS A 262 11.75 3.93 1.94
CA HIS A 262 10.82 5.01 2.21
C HIS A 262 9.71 5.02 1.15
N ASN A 263 8.47 5.21 1.60
CA ASN A 263 7.32 5.39 0.73
C ASN A 263 6.57 6.64 1.21
N PRO A 264 6.55 7.75 0.44
CA PRO A 264 5.85 8.96 0.81
C PRO A 264 4.34 8.73 0.85
N ALA A 265 3.63 9.48 1.70
CA ALA A 265 2.17 9.40 1.73
C ALA A 265 1.57 9.80 0.38
N THR A 266 0.54 9.08 -0.04
CA THR A 266 -0.27 9.48 -1.19
C THR A 266 -1.01 10.77 -0.87
N GLN A 267 -0.96 11.77 -1.77
CA GLN A 267 -1.74 13.00 -1.62
C GLN A 267 -3.23 12.65 -1.75
N GLN A 268 -3.94 12.68 -0.64
CA GLN A 268 -5.40 12.50 -0.58
C GLN A 268 -5.97 13.50 0.42
N ASP A 269 -7.26 13.82 0.28
CA ASP A 269 -7.97 14.61 1.28
C ASP A 269 -8.07 13.81 2.58
N VAL A 270 -7.41 14.30 3.63
CA VAL A 270 -7.40 13.66 4.95
C VAL A 270 -8.59 14.15 5.76
N PHE A 271 -9.50 13.26 6.09
CA PHE A 271 -10.64 13.55 6.97
C PHE A 271 -10.37 13.12 8.42
N ASP A 272 -9.87 11.91 8.62
CA ASP A 272 -9.57 11.37 9.94
C ASP A 272 -8.38 10.42 9.88
N VAL A 273 -7.41 10.59 10.76
CA VAL A 273 -6.23 9.72 10.82
C VAL A 273 -6.40 8.53 11.76
N SER A 274 -7.57 8.41 12.42
CA SER A 274 -7.84 7.33 13.37
C SER A 274 -7.86 5.97 12.67
N GLY A 275 -7.11 5.00 13.20
CA GLY A 275 -7.03 3.64 12.69
C GLY A 275 -6.08 3.43 11.50
N ALA A 276 -5.45 4.49 10.98
CA ALA A 276 -4.47 4.37 9.88
C ALA A 276 -3.26 3.50 10.29
N GLY A 277 -2.79 3.61 11.53
CA GLY A 277 -1.73 2.76 12.11
C GLY A 277 -2.11 1.30 12.10
N ASP A 278 -3.32 0.98 12.62
CA ASP A 278 -3.85 -0.39 12.66
C ASP A 278 -3.98 -1.00 11.24
N THR A 279 -4.39 -0.18 10.26
CA THR A 279 -4.45 -0.59 8.85
C THR A 279 -3.06 -0.89 8.30
N VAL A 280 -2.05 -0.06 8.61
CA VAL A 280 -0.65 -0.34 8.23
C VAL A 280 -0.18 -1.65 8.84
N VAL A 281 -0.45 -1.89 10.13
CA VAL A 281 -0.10 -3.15 10.83
C VAL A 281 -0.74 -4.35 10.14
N ALA A 282 -2.06 -4.31 9.90
CA ALA A 282 -2.81 -5.38 9.25
C ALA A 282 -2.28 -5.69 7.84
N MET A 283 -2.02 -4.65 7.05
CA MET A 283 -1.47 -4.81 5.70
C MET A 283 -0.03 -5.34 5.70
N MET A 284 0.82 -4.81 6.58
CA MET A 284 2.22 -5.22 6.65
C MET A 284 2.36 -6.68 7.05
N ILE A 285 1.63 -7.16 8.07
CA ILE A 285 1.67 -8.59 8.43
C ILE A 285 1.19 -9.47 7.29
N SER A 286 0.07 -9.11 6.64
CA SER A 286 -0.48 -9.84 5.50
C SER A 286 0.50 -9.94 4.34
N CYS A 287 1.21 -8.86 4.03
CA CYS A 287 2.23 -8.83 2.98
C CYS A 287 3.47 -9.66 3.35
N LEU A 288 3.95 -9.57 4.60
CA LEU A 288 5.14 -10.29 5.07
C LEU A 288 4.91 -11.80 5.06
N VAL A 289 3.79 -12.28 5.59
CA VAL A 289 3.47 -13.72 5.59
C VAL A 289 3.20 -14.27 4.20
N SER A 290 2.78 -13.42 3.27
CA SER A 290 2.64 -13.78 1.84
C SER A 290 3.97 -13.76 1.07
N GLY A 291 5.10 -13.43 1.72
CA GLY A 291 6.42 -13.40 1.10
C GLY A 291 6.65 -12.26 0.11
N LEU A 292 5.88 -11.17 0.21
CA LEU A 292 6.07 -9.99 -0.62
C LEU A 292 7.37 -9.26 -0.23
N SER A 293 8.01 -8.62 -1.21
CA SER A 293 9.17 -7.77 -0.91
C SER A 293 8.77 -6.58 -0.04
N MET A 294 9.68 -6.13 0.84
CA MET A 294 9.44 -5.00 1.75
C MET A 294 8.95 -3.75 1.00
N ARG A 295 9.55 -3.45 -0.17
CA ARG A 295 9.15 -2.32 -1.00
C ARG A 295 7.69 -2.41 -1.44
N LEU A 296 7.24 -3.59 -1.89
CA LEU A 296 5.87 -3.80 -2.33
C LEU A 296 4.90 -3.78 -1.15
N ALA A 297 5.28 -4.40 -0.02
CA ALA A 297 4.51 -4.37 1.22
C ALA A 297 4.24 -2.94 1.70
N LEU A 298 5.27 -2.08 1.71
CA LEU A 298 5.15 -0.67 2.05
C LEU A 298 4.19 0.08 1.13
N HIS A 299 4.30 -0.18 -0.17
CA HIS A 299 3.44 0.50 -1.13
C HIS A 299 1.97 0.13 -0.93
N ILE A 300 1.67 -1.16 -0.72
CA ILE A 300 0.31 -1.65 -0.46
C ILE A 300 -0.22 -1.10 0.87
N ALA A 301 0.57 -1.16 1.94
CA ALA A 301 0.18 -0.66 3.26
C ALA A 301 -0.09 0.85 3.26
N ASN A 302 0.77 1.64 2.60
CA ASN A 302 0.59 3.08 2.48
C ASN A 302 -0.64 3.44 1.63
N SER A 303 -0.92 2.67 0.57
CA SER A 303 -2.12 2.86 -0.24
C SER A 303 -3.41 2.54 0.54
N ALA A 304 -3.41 1.47 1.34
CA ALA A 304 -4.52 1.11 2.23
C ALA A 304 -4.76 2.20 3.28
N ALA A 305 -3.71 2.67 3.95
CA ALA A 305 -3.79 3.77 4.91
C ALA A 305 -4.35 5.05 4.25
N GLY A 306 -3.95 5.34 3.01
CA GLY A 306 -4.49 6.45 2.23
C GLY A 306 -6.01 6.36 2.05
N ILE A 307 -6.56 5.19 1.73
CA ILE A 307 -8.02 4.99 1.63
C ILE A 307 -8.69 5.26 2.98
N VAL A 308 -8.14 4.71 4.06
CA VAL A 308 -8.74 4.81 5.40
C VAL A 308 -8.77 6.26 5.90
N VAL A 309 -7.71 7.05 5.74
CA VAL A 309 -7.68 8.46 6.19
C VAL A 309 -8.64 9.36 5.40
N SER A 310 -9.16 8.92 4.27
CA SER A 310 -10.21 9.62 3.51
C SER A 310 -11.63 9.37 4.03
N LYS A 311 -11.79 8.50 5.04
CA LYS A 311 -13.08 8.18 5.67
C LYS A 311 -13.22 8.88 7.01
N VAL A 312 -14.44 8.92 7.55
CA VAL A 312 -14.74 9.54 8.86
C VAL A 312 -14.76 8.48 9.95
N GLY A 313 -13.97 8.69 11.00
CA GLY A 313 -13.84 7.80 12.15
C GLY A 313 -13.01 6.54 11.85
N THR A 314 -12.92 5.65 12.82
CA THR A 314 -12.25 4.35 12.66
C THR A 314 -12.98 3.54 11.59
N TYR A 315 -12.28 3.23 10.49
CA TYR A 315 -12.80 2.53 9.32
C TYR A 315 -11.87 1.38 8.94
N PRO A 316 -12.34 0.13 8.91
CA PRO A 316 -11.53 -0.98 8.44
C PRO A 316 -11.44 -0.98 6.91
N ILE A 317 -10.25 -1.24 6.38
CA ILE A 317 -10.03 -1.36 4.94
C ILE A 317 -10.71 -2.62 4.40
N HIS A 318 -11.44 -2.51 3.30
CA HIS A 318 -12.02 -3.67 2.62
C HIS A 318 -11.15 -4.13 1.45
N ARG A 319 -11.03 -5.45 1.27
CA ARG A 319 -10.28 -6.05 0.16
C ARG A 319 -10.74 -5.52 -1.20
N GLN A 320 -12.04 -5.29 -1.38
CA GLN A 320 -12.59 -4.76 -2.62
C GLN A 320 -12.07 -3.34 -2.93
N GLU A 321 -11.89 -2.49 -1.92
CA GLU A 321 -11.36 -1.12 -2.12
C GLU A 321 -9.91 -1.17 -2.64
N LEU A 322 -9.10 -2.11 -2.16
CA LEU A 322 -7.76 -2.35 -2.70
C LEU A 322 -7.80 -2.85 -4.15
N ILE A 323 -8.67 -3.81 -4.44
CA ILE A 323 -8.87 -4.32 -5.81
C ILE A 323 -9.29 -3.17 -6.73
N ASP A 324 -10.22 -2.32 -6.31
CA ASP A 324 -10.72 -1.20 -7.10
C ASP A 324 -9.67 -0.10 -7.27
N LEU A 325 -8.87 0.18 -6.24
CA LEU A 325 -7.73 1.08 -6.35
C LEU A 325 -6.75 0.59 -7.42
N TRP A 326 -6.41 -0.71 -7.41
CA TRP A 326 -5.49 -1.28 -8.40
C TRP A 326 -6.12 -1.43 -9.79
N ARG A 327 -7.45 -1.56 -9.89
CA ARG A 327 -8.19 -1.51 -11.15
C ARG A 327 -8.31 -0.10 -11.70
N SER A 328 -8.54 0.91 -10.86
CA SER A 328 -8.65 2.31 -11.28
C SER A 328 -7.31 2.87 -11.75
N VAL A 329 -6.20 2.46 -11.14
CA VAL A 329 -4.86 2.67 -11.72
C VAL A 329 -4.77 2.06 -13.13
N ARG A 330 -5.46 0.94 -13.39
CA ARG A 330 -5.58 0.32 -14.72
C ARG A 330 -6.52 1.09 -15.65
N GLN A 331 -7.60 1.70 -15.14
CA GLN A 331 -8.55 2.50 -15.94
C GLN A 331 -7.99 3.88 -16.30
N LEU A 332 -7.17 4.48 -15.46
CA LEU A 332 -6.39 5.67 -15.84
C LEU A 332 -5.41 5.35 -16.97
N THR A 333 -4.91 4.09 -17.05
CA THR A 333 -4.10 3.62 -18.18
C THR A 333 -4.92 3.09 -19.38
N THR A 334 -6.26 2.97 -19.29
CA THR A 334 -7.11 2.44 -20.37
C THR A 334 -8.22 3.40 -20.82
N SER A 335 -8.48 4.50 -20.12
CA SER A 335 -9.54 5.45 -20.48
C SER A 335 -9.08 6.56 -21.45
N SER A 336 -7.77 6.74 -21.64
CA SER A 336 -7.20 7.51 -22.75
C SER A 336 -5.92 6.84 -23.19
N PRO A 337 -5.82 6.36 -24.42
CA PRO A 337 -4.61 5.74 -24.95
C PRO A 337 -3.45 6.74 -25.10
N LEU A 338 -3.75 8.01 -25.06
CA LEU A 338 -2.83 9.12 -25.27
C LEU A 338 -2.71 9.94 -23.98
N TYR A 339 -1.50 10.01 -23.42
CA TYR A 339 -1.19 10.79 -22.24
C TYR A 339 -0.52 12.10 -22.61
N THR A 340 -0.77 13.14 -21.84
CA THR A 340 0.10 14.32 -21.84
C THR A 340 1.47 13.96 -21.26
N LYS A 341 2.49 14.75 -21.57
CA LYS A 341 3.83 14.52 -20.98
C LYS A 341 3.84 14.66 -19.46
N GLU A 342 2.98 15.53 -18.90
CA GLU A 342 2.79 15.75 -17.46
C GLU A 342 2.18 14.51 -16.78
N GLU A 343 1.09 13.97 -17.33
CA GLU A 343 0.45 12.76 -16.83
C GLU A 343 1.39 11.56 -16.88
N MET A 344 2.11 11.41 -17.99
CA MET A 344 3.09 10.32 -18.15
C MET A 344 4.25 10.46 -17.18
N LYS A 345 4.73 11.68 -16.91
CA LYS A 345 5.79 11.91 -15.93
C LYS A 345 5.37 11.45 -14.53
N VAL A 346 4.15 11.77 -14.12
CA VAL A 346 3.59 11.29 -12.83
C VAL A 346 3.56 9.77 -12.75
N LEU A 347 3.18 9.10 -13.84
CA LEU A 347 3.15 7.63 -13.91
C LEU A 347 4.56 7.02 -13.86
N ILE A 348 5.51 7.59 -14.61
CA ILE A 348 6.91 7.14 -14.63
C ILE A 348 7.52 7.29 -13.23
N ASP A 349 7.37 8.47 -12.59
CA ASP A 349 7.90 8.70 -11.25
C ASP A 349 7.31 7.71 -10.23
N LYS A 350 6.01 7.42 -10.35
CA LYS A 350 5.34 6.42 -9.54
C LYS A 350 5.93 5.03 -9.76
N TRP A 351 6.11 4.58 -11.01
CA TRP A 351 6.68 3.26 -11.31
C TRP A 351 8.14 3.15 -10.85
N GLN A 352 8.93 4.19 -11.07
CA GLN A 352 10.33 4.23 -10.61
C GLN A 352 10.43 4.24 -9.09
N SER A 353 9.52 4.93 -8.39
CA SER A 353 9.46 4.89 -6.91
C SER A 353 9.12 3.50 -6.38
N MET A 354 8.40 2.69 -7.17
CA MET A 354 8.13 1.28 -6.87
C MET A 354 9.30 0.35 -7.25
N GLY A 355 10.39 0.91 -7.86
CA GLY A 355 11.51 0.14 -8.36
C GLY A 355 11.22 -0.61 -9.64
N GLU A 356 10.19 -0.20 -10.38
CA GLU A 356 9.88 -0.73 -11.69
C GLU A 356 10.72 -0.02 -12.75
N THR A 357 11.25 -0.79 -13.70
CA THR A 357 12.05 -0.26 -14.81
C THR A 357 11.12 0.22 -15.92
N VAL A 358 11.25 1.48 -16.31
CA VAL A 358 10.51 2.08 -17.41
C VAL A 358 11.34 2.08 -18.67
N VAL A 359 10.81 1.46 -19.70
CA VAL A 359 11.38 1.38 -21.05
C VAL A 359 10.69 2.40 -21.95
N PHE A 360 11.46 3.15 -22.72
CA PHE A 360 10.93 4.10 -23.67
C PHE A 360 11.42 3.77 -25.09
N THR A 361 10.53 3.86 -26.05
CA THR A 361 10.87 3.89 -27.46
C THR A 361 10.09 4.97 -28.19
N ASN A 362 10.55 5.40 -29.37
CA ASN A 362 9.77 6.35 -30.16
C ASN A 362 9.75 5.98 -31.64
N GLY A 363 8.75 6.51 -32.33
CA GLY A 363 8.62 6.35 -33.78
C GLY A 363 7.34 6.91 -34.37
N CYS A 364 7.26 6.88 -35.70
CA CYS A 364 6.09 7.33 -36.43
C CYS A 364 4.95 6.31 -36.39
N PHE A 365 5.23 5.02 -36.42
CA PHE A 365 4.27 3.89 -36.41
C PHE A 365 3.08 4.08 -37.37
N ASP A 366 3.34 4.59 -38.56
CA ASP A 366 2.35 5.04 -39.53
C ASP A 366 1.39 3.90 -39.98
N ILE A 367 1.93 2.76 -40.43
CA ILE A 367 1.15 1.55 -40.68
C ILE A 367 1.76 0.45 -39.80
N LEU A 368 1.00 -0.03 -38.84
CA LEU A 368 1.45 -1.13 -37.98
C LEU A 368 1.54 -2.42 -38.77
N HIS A 369 2.62 -3.15 -38.53
CA HIS A 369 2.88 -4.45 -39.09
C HIS A 369 3.60 -5.37 -38.11
N ARG A 370 3.69 -6.66 -38.40
CA ARG A 370 4.28 -7.67 -37.53
C ARG A 370 5.67 -7.27 -37.00
N GLY A 371 6.49 -6.61 -37.81
CA GLY A 371 7.81 -6.15 -37.38
C GLY A 371 7.76 -5.16 -36.22
N HIS A 372 6.81 -4.21 -36.23
CA HIS A 372 6.60 -3.28 -35.11
C HIS A 372 6.15 -4.04 -33.85
N ILE A 373 5.20 -5.00 -34.00
CA ILE A 373 4.68 -5.73 -32.84
C ILE A 373 5.77 -6.56 -32.18
N THR A 374 6.58 -7.30 -32.96
CA THR A 374 7.70 -8.08 -32.42
C THR A 374 8.71 -7.18 -31.72
N TYR A 375 9.09 -6.05 -32.32
CA TYR A 375 10.00 -5.06 -31.73
C TYR A 375 9.48 -4.52 -30.39
N LEU A 376 8.21 -4.12 -30.33
CA LEU A 376 7.61 -3.60 -29.10
C LEU A 376 7.50 -4.69 -28.02
N GLN A 377 7.24 -5.93 -28.39
CA GLN A 377 7.23 -7.07 -27.45
C GLN A 377 8.63 -7.34 -26.88
N GLU A 378 9.68 -7.28 -27.70
CA GLU A 378 11.08 -7.43 -27.27
C GLU A 378 11.50 -6.26 -26.37
N ALA A 379 11.15 -5.02 -26.74
CA ALA A 379 11.39 -3.85 -25.91
C ALA A 379 10.72 -3.94 -24.53
N ALA A 380 9.47 -4.41 -24.48
CA ALA A 380 8.73 -4.59 -23.22
C ALA A 380 9.35 -5.65 -22.29
N GLN A 381 10.17 -6.57 -22.80
CA GLN A 381 10.84 -7.59 -21.97
C GLN A 381 12.04 -7.01 -21.19
N LEU A 382 12.53 -5.84 -21.57
CA LEU A 382 13.67 -5.17 -20.91
C LEU A 382 13.26 -4.49 -19.59
N GLY A 383 11.96 -4.28 -19.34
CA GLY A 383 11.51 -3.63 -18.12
C GLY A 383 10.09 -3.98 -17.69
N GLY A 384 9.59 -3.26 -16.69
CA GLY A 384 8.23 -3.43 -16.16
C GLY A 384 7.15 -2.73 -16.99
N HIS A 385 7.49 -1.59 -17.62
CA HIS A 385 6.56 -0.74 -18.37
C HIS A 385 7.19 -0.25 -19.67
N LEU A 386 6.42 -0.32 -20.76
CA LEU A 386 6.83 0.21 -22.07
C LEU A 386 6.02 1.44 -22.42
N ILE A 387 6.73 2.57 -22.62
CA ILE A 387 6.19 3.85 -23.07
C ILE A 387 6.62 4.12 -24.51
N ILE A 388 5.68 4.60 -25.32
CA ILE A 388 5.93 4.99 -26.69
C ILE A 388 5.84 6.51 -26.85
N GLY A 389 6.91 7.15 -27.28
CA GLY A 389 6.89 8.48 -27.85
C GLY A 389 6.40 8.41 -29.29
N LEU A 390 5.24 8.95 -29.58
CA LEU A 390 4.62 8.94 -30.90
C LEU A 390 4.81 10.29 -31.58
N ASN A 391 5.46 10.31 -32.74
CA ASN A 391 5.59 11.54 -33.53
C ASN A 391 4.21 12.04 -33.99
N SER A 392 3.94 13.34 -33.81
CA SER A 392 2.75 14.00 -34.35
C SER A 392 2.67 13.91 -35.86
N ASP A 393 1.50 14.12 -36.44
CA ASP A 393 1.33 14.19 -37.90
C ASP A 393 2.21 15.27 -38.52
N ALA A 394 2.33 16.41 -37.85
CA ALA A 394 3.20 17.50 -38.28
C ALA A 394 4.68 17.09 -38.31
N SER A 395 5.15 16.41 -37.24
CA SER A 395 6.53 15.87 -37.19
C SER A 395 6.75 14.82 -38.27
N VAL A 396 5.82 13.91 -38.49
CA VAL A 396 5.93 12.87 -39.54
C VAL A 396 6.00 13.49 -40.95
N ARG A 397 5.21 14.54 -41.25
CA ARG A 397 5.29 15.25 -42.53
C ARG A 397 6.69 15.85 -42.76
N ARG A 398 7.28 16.51 -41.74
CA ARG A 398 8.64 17.05 -41.84
C ARG A 398 9.69 15.95 -42.04
N LEU A 399 9.54 14.81 -41.39
CA LEU A 399 10.53 13.72 -41.44
C LEU A 399 10.41 12.82 -42.67
N LYS A 400 9.19 12.62 -43.23
CA LYS A 400 8.93 11.63 -44.27
C LYS A 400 8.23 12.19 -45.53
N GLY A 401 7.95 13.49 -45.55
CA GLY A 401 7.31 14.17 -46.67
C GLY A 401 5.78 14.30 -46.56
N GLU A 402 5.21 15.23 -47.36
CA GLU A 402 3.79 15.63 -47.27
C GLU A 402 2.76 14.52 -47.48
N THR A 403 3.16 13.40 -48.09
CA THR A 403 2.27 12.26 -48.31
C THR A 403 2.16 11.32 -47.09
N ARG A 404 2.79 11.68 -45.99
CA ARG A 404 2.83 10.94 -44.75
C ARG A 404 2.37 11.84 -43.57
N PRO A 405 1.80 11.24 -42.50
CA PRO A 405 1.45 9.82 -42.36
C PRO A 405 0.20 9.46 -43.16
N ILE A 406 -0.05 8.14 -43.35
CA ILE A 406 -1.29 7.62 -43.94
C ILE A 406 -2.40 7.48 -42.88
N VAL A 407 -2.01 7.14 -41.64
CA VAL A 407 -2.91 6.98 -40.49
C VAL A 407 -2.70 8.16 -39.55
N SER A 408 -3.80 8.79 -39.12
CA SER A 408 -3.77 9.96 -38.21
C SER A 408 -3.08 9.64 -36.88
N GLU A 409 -2.52 10.67 -36.23
CA GLU A 409 -1.85 10.49 -34.91
C GLU A 409 -2.81 9.90 -33.86
N GLU A 410 -4.10 10.27 -33.90
CA GLU A 410 -5.12 9.73 -33.01
C GLU A 410 -5.34 8.23 -33.22
N ASP A 411 -5.51 7.79 -34.47
CA ASP A 411 -5.68 6.38 -34.80
C ASP A 411 -4.40 5.56 -34.52
N ARG A 412 -3.22 6.13 -34.78
CA ARG A 412 -1.93 5.49 -34.47
C ARG A 412 -1.78 5.29 -32.96
N ALA A 413 -2.17 6.31 -32.16
CA ALA A 413 -2.14 6.21 -30.70
C ALA A 413 -3.09 5.13 -30.18
N VAL A 414 -4.34 5.07 -30.71
CA VAL A 414 -5.32 4.03 -30.37
C VAL A 414 -4.79 2.64 -30.69
N LEU A 415 -4.23 2.43 -31.88
CA LEU A 415 -3.69 1.14 -32.29
C LEU A 415 -2.52 0.69 -31.42
N LEU A 416 -1.61 1.60 -31.06
CA LEU A 416 -0.46 1.29 -30.21
C LEU A 416 -0.88 0.95 -28.77
N SER A 417 -1.80 1.73 -28.21
CA SER A 417 -2.27 1.50 -26.85
C SER A 417 -3.13 0.23 -26.69
N ALA A 418 -3.70 -0.28 -27.78
CA ALA A 418 -4.40 -1.56 -27.77
C ALA A 418 -3.44 -2.77 -27.69
N LEU A 419 -2.12 -2.55 -27.86
CA LEU A 419 -1.15 -3.62 -27.73
C LEU A 419 -0.89 -3.94 -26.25
N GLN A 420 -1.03 -5.19 -25.87
CA GLN A 420 -0.87 -5.64 -24.47
C GLN A 420 0.50 -5.32 -23.87
N CYS A 421 1.53 -5.15 -24.70
CA CYS A 421 2.89 -4.81 -24.25
C CYS A 421 3.14 -3.32 -24.08
N VAL A 422 2.17 -2.44 -24.39
CA VAL A 422 2.30 -0.98 -24.28
C VAL A 422 1.54 -0.48 -23.06
N ASP A 423 2.22 0.24 -22.17
CA ASP A 423 1.64 0.80 -20.95
C ASP A 423 1.24 2.27 -21.12
N GLY A 424 1.80 2.98 -22.12
CA GLY A 424 1.41 4.36 -22.42
C GLY A 424 1.96 4.88 -23.74
N VAL A 425 1.25 5.85 -24.31
CA VAL A 425 1.65 6.56 -25.53
C VAL A 425 1.63 8.05 -25.24
N VAL A 426 2.72 8.76 -25.59
CA VAL A 426 2.84 10.21 -25.46
C VAL A 426 3.12 10.81 -26.84
N LEU A 427 2.30 11.77 -27.23
CA LEU A 427 2.51 12.49 -28.48
C LEU A 427 3.58 13.57 -28.29
N PHE A 428 4.45 13.76 -29.28
CA PHE A 428 5.42 14.86 -29.30
C PHE A 428 5.54 15.45 -30.71
N GLU A 429 5.81 16.76 -30.76
CA GLU A 429 5.81 17.52 -32.02
C GLU A 429 7.23 17.73 -32.59
N GLU A 430 8.23 17.57 -31.77
CA GLU A 430 9.63 17.78 -32.11
C GLU A 430 10.13 16.73 -33.11
N ASP A 431 11.16 17.04 -33.84
CA ASP A 431 11.75 16.14 -34.85
C ASP A 431 12.55 14.99 -34.19
N THR A 432 12.97 15.20 -32.93
CA THR A 432 13.68 14.21 -32.11
C THR A 432 13.03 14.07 -30.74
N PRO A 433 13.14 12.92 -30.06
CA PRO A 433 12.55 12.71 -28.73
C PRO A 433 13.38 13.32 -27.58
N ALA A 434 14.41 14.13 -27.84
CA ALA A 434 15.36 14.59 -26.81
C ALA A 434 14.69 15.36 -25.69
N GLU A 435 13.82 16.34 -26.00
CA GLU A 435 13.12 17.14 -25.00
C GLU A 435 12.14 16.30 -24.18
N LEU A 436 11.41 15.40 -24.84
CA LEU A 436 10.49 14.47 -24.17
C LEU A 436 11.25 13.53 -23.23
N LEU A 437 12.39 12.97 -23.66
CA LEU A 437 13.23 12.10 -22.84
C LEU A 437 13.83 12.84 -21.64
N ALA A 438 14.33 14.07 -21.84
CA ALA A 438 14.86 14.90 -20.76
C ALA A 438 13.82 15.22 -19.68
N TYR A 439 12.54 15.36 -20.08
CA TYR A 439 11.43 15.60 -19.18
C TYR A 439 10.98 14.33 -18.47
N LEU A 440 10.79 13.23 -19.20
CA LEU A 440 10.23 11.97 -18.68
C LEU A 440 11.24 11.16 -17.85
N ARG A 441 12.52 11.12 -18.27
CA ARG A 441 13.62 10.37 -17.65
C ARG A 441 13.28 8.89 -17.41
N PRO A 442 12.99 8.13 -18.45
CA PRO A 442 12.81 6.68 -18.33
C PRO A 442 14.16 6.01 -18.03
N ASN A 443 14.15 4.76 -17.57
CA ASN A 443 15.38 4.04 -17.25
C ASN A 443 16.11 3.55 -18.52
N ILE A 444 15.37 3.00 -19.49
CA ILE A 444 15.93 2.38 -20.69
C ILE A 444 15.36 3.04 -21.94
N LEU A 445 16.23 3.47 -22.85
CA LEU A 445 15.85 3.90 -24.20
C LEU A 445 16.11 2.77 -25.18
N VAL A 446 15.09 2.36 -25.93
CA VAL A 446 15.18 1.30 -26.94
C VAL A 446 15.06 1.90 -28.34
N LYS A 447 15.96 1.50 -29.23
CA LYS A 447 15.91 1.83 -30.66
C LYS A 447 15.96 0.56 -31.50
N GLY A 448 15.22 0.57 -32.61
CA GLY A 448 15.26 -0.52 -33.58
C GLY A 448 16.16 -0.17 -34.75
N GLY A 449 17.03 -1.05 -35.17
CA GLY A 449 17.91 -0.91 -36.33
C GLY A 449 19.40 -1.05 -36.01
N ASP A 450 20.24 -0.68 -36.97
CA ASP A 450 21.70 -0.81 -36.89
C ASP A 450 22.34 0.52 -36.40
N TYR A 451 21.80 1.08 -35.31
CA TYR A 451 22.35 2.27 -34.68
C TYR A 451 23.53 1.95 -33.77
N LYS A 452 24.54 2.80 -33.74
CA LYS A 452 25.53 2.77 -32.65
C LYS A 452 24.92 3.44 -31.43
N LYS A 453 25.06 2.84 -30.24
CA LYS A 453 24.50 3.37 -28.99
C LYS A 453 24.92 4.81 -28.72
N GLU A 454 26.12 5.21 -29.21
CA GLU A 454 26.71 6.54 -29.03
C GLU A 454 25.99 7.62 -29.83
N ASP A 455 25.38 7.27 -30.96
CA ASP A 455 24.75 8.20 -31.91
C ASP A 455 23.23 8.38 -31.63
N ILE A 456 22.69 7.71 -30.59
CA ILE A 456 21.26 7.75 -30.27
C ILE A 456 20.93 9.04 -29.50
N VAL A 457 20.05 9.85 -30.09
CA VAL A 457 19.57 11.11 -29.50
C VAL A 457 18.75 10.85 -28.24
N GLY A 458 19.07 11.56 -27.16
CA GLY A 458 18.39 11.43 -25.86
C GLY A 458 19.02 10.41 -24.90
N ARG A 459 20.15 9.79 -25.29
CA ARG A 459 20.87 8.83 -24.45
C ARG A 459 21.31 9.40 -23.10
N GLU A 460 21.58 10.69 -23.06
CA GLU A 460 22.02 11.43 -21.85
C GLU A 460 20.91 11.57 -20.79
N SER A 461 19.67 11.24 -21.15
CA SER A 461 18.49 11.37 -20.30
C SER A 461 18.01 10.04 -19.72
N VAL A 462 18.74 8.93 -19.94
CA VAL A 462 18.38 7.58 -19.54
C VAL A 462 19.57 6.87 -18.88
N ASP A 463 19.28 5.83 -18.08
CA ASP A 463 20.34 5.04 -17.43
C ASP A 463 21.02 4.09 -18.42
N GLU A 464 20.23 3.54 -19.37
CA GLU A 464 20.70 2.53 -20.32
C GLU A 464 20.09 2.72 -21.72
N VAL A 465 20.87 2.38 -22.76
CA VAL A 465 20.41 2.38 -24.16
C VAL A 465 20.54 0.98 -24.73
N GLU A 466 19.45 0.47 -25.30
CA GLU A 466 19.40 -0.82 -25.98
C GLU A 466 19.03 -0.69 -27.46
N VAL A 467 19.72 -1.46 -28.30
CA VAL A 467 19.46 -1.51 -29.74
C VAL A 467 18.97 -2.91 -30.12
N LEU A 468 17.73 -2.97 -30.64
CA LEU A 468 17.12 -4.22 -31.08
C LEU A 468 17.16 -4.32 -32.60
N SER A 469 17.54 -5.48 -33.14
CA SER A 469 17.59 -5.71 -34.57
C SER A 469 16.18 -5.84 -35.18
N PHE A 470 15.97 -5.25 -36.36
CA PHE A 470 14.72 -5.44 -37.10
C PHE A 470 14.65 -6.84 -37.73
N LYS A 471 13.45 -7.45 -37.69
CA LYS A 471 13.17 -8.63 -38.49
C LYS A 471 13.10 -8.26 -39.98
N GLU A 472 13.94 -8.87 -40.79
CA GLU A 472 13.96 -8.67 -42.25
C GLU A 472 12.60 -8.96 -42.89
N GLY A 473 12.24 -8.21 -43.93
CA GLY A 473 11.04 -8.42 -44.75
C GLY A 473 9.80 -7.62 -44.37
N TYR A 474 9.81 -6.90 -43.25
CA TYR A 474 8.67 -6.09 -42.82
C TYR A 474 9.01 -4.59 -42.82
N SER A 475 8.41 -3.83 -43.75
CA SER A 475 8.49 -2.35 -43.71
C SER A 475 7.20 -1.72 -44.25
N THR A 476 6.82 -0.59 -43.71
CA THR A 476 5.70 0.24 -44.20
C THR A 476 5.84 0.56 -45.69
N SER A 477 7.07 0.86 -46.15
CA SER A 477 7.34 1.13 -47.56
C SER A 477 7.06 -0.06 -48.48
N ASN A 478 7.31 -1.27 -48.04
CA ASN A 478 7.00 -2.48 -48.80
C ASN A 478 5.51 -2.74 -48.90
N ILE A 479 4.74 -2.47 -47.82
CA ILE A 479 3.29 -2.58 -47.83
C ILE A 479 2.70 -1.58 -48.83
N VAL A 480 3.12 -0.33 -48.79
CA VAL A 480 2.65 0.72 -49.72
C VAL A 480 3.00 0.38 -51.15
N LYS A 481 4.24 -0.05 -51.45
CA LYS A 481 4.64 -0.51 -52.80
C LYS A 481 3.76 -1.65 -53.30
N LYS A 482 3.43 -2.61 -52.46
CA LYS A 482 2.57 -3.73 -52.79
C LYS A 482 1.17 -3.26 -53.14
N ILE A 483 0.57 -2.38 -52.36
CA ILE A 483 -0.76 -1.77 -52.60
C ILE A 483 -0.79 -1.03 -53.94
N VAL A 484 0.21 -0.13 -54.18
CA VAL A 484 0.34 0.62 -55.44
C VAL A 484 0.48 -0.30 -56.64
N THR A 485 1.24 -1.41 -56.50
CA THR A 485 1.43 -2.40 -57.58
C THR A 485 0.13 -3.15 -57.89
N MET A 486 -0.63 -3.47 -56.86
CA MET A 486 -1.95 -4.15 -57.03
C MET A 486 -2.97 -3.21 -57.65
N ALA A 487 -3.03 -1.96 -57.25
CA ALA A 487 -3.88 -0.93 -57.83
C ALA A 487 -3.55 -0.72 -59.35
N LYS A 488 -2.27 -0.58 -59.68
CA LYS A 488 -1.81 -0.48 -61.09
C LYS A 488 -2.16 -1.70 -61.95
N LYS A 489 -2.36 -2.88 -61.34
CA LYS A 489 -2.76 -4.11 -62.02
C LYS A 489 -4.27 -4.35 -62.02
N GLY A 490 -5.08 -3.37 -61.56
CA GLY A 490 -6.54 -3.49 -61.50
C GLY A 490 -7.03 -4.61 -60.58
N LYS A 491 -6.23 -4.93 -59.53
CA LYS A 491 -6.54 -5.98 -58.52
C LYS A 491 -6.97 -5.40 -57.17
N LEU A 492 -7.22 -4.09 -57.11
CA LEU A 492 -7.83 -3.36 -56.01
C LEU A 492 -9.04 -2.60 -56.52
#